data_677b095ba252a315507e753df78b98bd
#
_entry.id   677b095ba252a315507e753df78b98bd
#
_cell.length_a   1.000
_cell.length_b   1.000
_cell.length_c   1.000
_cell.angle_alpha   90.00
_cell.angle_beta   90.00
_cell.angle_gamma   90.00
#
_symmetry.space_group_name_H-M   'P 1'
#
loop_
_entity.id
_entity.type
_entity.pdbx_description
1 polymer ?
#
loop_
_entity_poly.entity_id
_entity_poly.type
_entity_poly.pdbx_seq_one_letter_code
_entity_poly.pdbx_strand_id
1 'polypeptide(L)'
;MASLNMRENFMRCMTGGVPEFVPRYGMGADPYSTMPQQVGGLGASYLERRTSPEGNRIDMWGVEYVATEDTGGQALPKPGVFLIDDIRNWRDIVKAPDLSHIDWDALAKKDIDNMTYDRTQVAVTGSGGGGYFLNHMNLMGFSNGLMSYYEEPDEVKALYQYWHDYYTLVNKEFMPRYPIDIYTVGDDYATALTPFISPEMYREFIKPFITEDTRAARERGMPIMMHNCGRCEDTVEDWMDFGCNSWNPAQITNDLEGIKKKHGNKMILIGCWDSSGPVGWDSCTEELMRSEVKRVIDTFAPGGGFIFWGSTYGPPTHEPLINRRKWMTSEYEARRFDPYK
;
A
#
# COMPACT_ATOMS: atom_id res chain seq x y z
N MET A 1 -16.23 -0.31 27.69
CA MET A 1 -15.80 0.78 26.78
C MET A 1 -14.32 0.59 26.53
N ALA A 2 -13.82 0.84 25.31
CA ALA A 2 -12.38 0.77 25.01
C ALA A 2 -11.60 1.75 25.90
N SER A 3 -10.45 1.34 26.44
CA SER A 3 -9.55 2.20 27.20
C SER A 3 -8.54 2.93 26.31
N LEU A 4 -8.22 2.33 25.16
CA LEU A 4 -7.30 2.87 24.15
C LEU A 4 -8.04 3.80 23.19
N ASN A 5 -7.38 4.88 22.78
CA ASN A 5 -7.86 5.68 21.67
C ASN A 5 -7.63 4.96 20.31
N MET A 6 -8.11 5.53 19.19
CA MET A 6 -8.04 4.89 17.87
C MET A 6 -6.62 4.60 17.43
N ARG A 7 -5.71 5.58 17.58
CA ARG A 7 -4.29 5.42 17.24
C ARG A 7 -3.62 4.37 18.11
N GLU A 8 -3.82 4.43 19.42
CA GLU A 8 -3.24 3.47 20.37
C GLU A 8 -3.70 2.03 20.06
N ASN A 9 -5.00 1.84 19.80
CA ASN A 9 -5.55 0.54 19.44
C ASN A 9 -4.99 0.01 18.11
N PHE A 10 -4.89 0.89 17.10
CA PHE A 10 -4.30 0.56 15.79
C PHE A 10 -2.82 0.18 15.94
N MET A 11 -2.03 1.02 16.61
CA MET A 11 -0.60 0.80 16.82
C MET A 11 -0.32 -0.43 17.71
N ARG A 12 -1.18 -0.73 18.69
CA ARG A 12 -1.08 -1.97 19.46
C ARG A 12 -1.16 -3.20 18.56
N CYS A 13 -2.06 -3.21 17.58
CA CYS A 13 -2.12 -4.26 16.57
C CYS A 13 -0.85 -4.26 15.70
N MET A 14 -0.43 -3.10 15.20
CA MET A 14 0.75 -2.95 14.32
C MET A 14 2.06 -3.38 14.99
N THR A 15 2.12 -3.38 16.31
CA THR A 15 3.29 -3.86 17.09
C THR A 15 3.13 -5.30 17.60
N GLY A 16 2.17 -6.06 17.07
CA GLY A 16 1.96 -7.48 17.40
C GLY A 16 1.16 -7.72 18.67
N GLY A 17 0.63 -6.70 19.33
CA GLY A 17 -0.27 -6.83 20.47
C GLY A 17 -1.70 -7.18 20.06
N VAL A 18 -2.51 -7.64 21.03
CA VAL A 18 -3.95 -7.86 20.84
C VAL A 18 -4.68 -6.53 21.06
N PRO A 19 -5.38 -5.98 20.05
CA PRO A 19 -6.12 -4.73 20.20
C PRO A 19 -7.40 -4.94 21.03
N GLU A 20 -8.00 -3.86 21.52
CA GLU A 20 -9.27 -3.92 22.28
C GLU A 20 -10.50 -4.10 21.37
N PHE A 21 -10.37 -3.68 20.13
CA PHE A 21 -11.35 -3.90 19.06
C PHE A 21 -10.61 -4.05 17.75
N VAL A 22 -11.21 -4.72 16.76
CA VAL A 22 -10.64 -4.92 15.42
C VAL A 22 -10.32 -3.55 14.81
N PRO A 23 -9.05 -3.21 14.53
CA PRO A 23 -8.74 -1.95 13.88
C PRO A 23 -9.23 -1.94 12.43
N ARG A 24 -9.43 -0.74 11.86
CA ARG A 24 -9.86 -0.57 10.48
C ARG A 24 -8.84 0.26 9.70
N TYR A 25 -8.46 -0.25 8.52
CA TYR A 25 -7.67 0.48 7.55
C TYR A 25 -8.57 1.30 6.62
N GLY A 26 -8.15 2.53 6.34
CA GLY A 26 -8.83 3.43 5.40
C GLY A 26 -8.16 4.81 5.44
N MET A 27 -7.65 5.28 4.30
CA MET A 27 -6.87 6.51 4.17
C MET A 27 -7.70 7.78 4.16
N GLY A 28 -8.96 7.73 4.62
CA GLY A 28 -9.87 8.87 4.67
C GLY A 28 -11.03 8.60 5.60
N ALA A 29 -11.81 9.65 5.88
CA ALA A 29 -13.04 9.53 6.63
C ALA A 29 -14.07 8.71 5.83
N ASP A 30 -14.68 7.72 6.48
CA ASP A 30 -15.79 6.97 5.89
C ASP A 30 -17.11 7.72 6.23
N PRO A 31 -17.84 8.23 5.24
CA PRO A 31 -19.06 9.00 5.49
C PRO A 31 -20.20 8.16 6.07
N TYR A 32 -20.05 6.84 6.09
CA TYR A 32 -21.03 5.90 6.65
C TYR A 32 -20.63 5.37 8.04
N SER A 33 -19.47 5.77 8.55
CA SER A 33 -18.95 5.35 9.84
C SER A 33 -19.29 6.35 10.94
N THR A 34 -19.63 5.84 12.11
CA THR A 34 -19.71 6.62 13.35
C THR A 34 -18.34 6.74 14.03
N MET A 35 -17.35 5.98 13.55
CA MET A 35 -16.00 5.99 14.09
C MET A 35 -15.12 7.00 13.33
N PRO A 36 -14.19 7.66 14.03
CA PRO A 36 -13.19 8.47 13.36
C PRO A 36 -12.24 7.61 12.50
N GLN A 37 -11.56 8.26 11.59
CA GLN A 37 -10.44 7.68 10.85
C GLN A 37 -9.39 7.12 11.81
N GLN A 38 -8.79 5.96 11.49
CA GLN A 38 -7.82 5.29 12.35
C GLN A 38 -6.39 5.36 11.81
N VAL A 39 -6.25 5.51 10.50
CA VAL A 39 -4.95 5.64 9.83
C VAL A 39 -5.00 6.72 8.76
N GLY A 40 -3.94 7.49 8.63
CA GLY A 40 -3.79 8.55 7.63
C GLY A 40 -2.41 8.50 6.99
N GLY A 41 -2.29 9.02 5.77
CA GLY A 41 -1.02 9.14 5.06
C GLY A 41 -0.41 10.52 5.22
N LEU A 42 0.92 10.58 5.35
CA LEU A 42 1.70 11.81 5.30
C LEU A 42 2.92 11.57 4.41
N GLY A 43 3.08 12.42 3.40
CA GLY A 43 4.19 12.37 2.47
C GLY A 43 4.77 13.76 2.20
N ALA A 44 6.02 13.80 1.79
CA ALA A 44 6.66 15.04 1.40
C ALA A 44 6.14 15.53 0.04
N SER A 45 5.52 16.70 0.03
CA SER A 45 4.94 17.32 -1.17
C SER A 45 5.98 18.13 -1.99
N TYR A 46 7.20 17.60 -2.13
CA TYR A 46 8.34 18.29 -2.74
C TYR A 46 8.30 18.36 -4.26
N LEU A 47 7.45 17.53 -4.87
CA LEU A 47 7.33 17.50 -6.33
C LEU A 47 6.18 18.40 -6.79
N GLU A 48 6.46 19.23 -7.77
CA GLU A 48 5.41 19.92 -8.50
C GLU A 48 4.56 18.89 -9.28
N ARG A 49 3.25 19.12 -9.26
CA ARG A 49 2.36 18.32 -10.10
C ARG A 49 2.59 18.67 -11.56
N ARG A 50 3.06 17.68 -12.32
CA ARG A 50 3.21 17.80 -13.78
C ARG A 50 1.98 17.22 -14.45
N THR A 51 1.50 17.90 -15.49
CA THR A 51 0.38 17.45 -16.31
C THR A 51 0.74 17.50 -17.79
N SER A 52 0.15 16.58 -18.56
CA SER A 52 0.23 16.62 -20.03
C SER A 52 -0.62 17.76 -20.59
N PRO A 53 -0.51 18.09 -21.88
CA PRO A 53 -1.39 19.06 -22.55
C PRO A 53 -2.88 18.70 -22.41
N GLU A 54 -3.22 17.42 -22.31
CA GLU A 54 -4.57 16.90 -22.10
C GLU A 54 -5.03 16.97 -20.63
N GLY A 55 -4.16 17.42 -19.71
CA GLY A 55 -4.46 17.54 -18.28
C GLY A 55 -4.24 16.25 -17.46
N ASN A 56 -3.66 15.21 -18.07
CA ASN A 56 -3.37 13.97 -17.39
C ASN A 56 -2.16 14.11 -16.45
N ARG A 57 -2.17 13.38 -15.33
CA ARG A 57 -1.04 13.36 -14.38
C ARG A 57 0.20 12.73 -15.01
N ILE A 58 1.34 13.38 -14.83
CA ILE A 58 2.68 12.82 -15.13
C ILE A 58 3.40 12.61 -13.78
N ASP A 59 3.94 11.40 -13.55
CA ASP A 59 4.72 11.12 -12.34
C ASP A 59 6.15 11.67 -12.39
N MET A 60 6.92 11.44 -11.32
CA MET A 60 8.29 11.92 -11.23
C MET A 60 9.24 11.32 -12.26
N TRP A 61 8.93 10.14 -12.76
CA TRP A 61 9.75 9.44 -13.76
C TRP A 61 9.33 9.73 -15.21
N GLY A 62 8.26 10.50 -15.40
CA GLY A 62 7.76 10.92 -16.71
C GLY A 62 6.60 10.10 -17.26
N VAL A 63 6.13 9.10 -16.54
CA VAL A 63 4.99 8.28 -16.98
C VAL A 63 3.70 9.07 -16.88
N GLU A 64 2.93 9.11 -17.97
CA GLU A 64 1.61 9.72 -18.04
C GLU A 64 0.53 8.73 -17.60
N TYR A 65 -0.41 9.19 -16.74
CA TYR A 65 -1.50 8.37 -16.19
C TYR A 65 -2.84 8.92 -16.63
N VAL A 66 -3.70 8.04 -17.13
CA VAL A 66 -5.06 8.37 -17.57
C VAL A 66 -6.10 7.61 -16.74
N ALA A 67 -7.20 8.29 -16.41
CA ALA A 67 -8.36 7.66 -15.78
C ALA A 67 -9.48 7.55 -16.81
N THR A 68 -10.06 6.35 -16.97
CA THR A 68 -11.16 6.08 -17.90
C THR A 68 -12.33 5.44 -17.17
N GLU A 69 -13.50 5.38 -17.82
CA GLU A 69 -14.65 4.64 -17.29
C GLU A 69 -14.32 3.16 -17.11
N ASP A 70 -13.59 2.56 -18.05
CA ASP A 70 -13.18 1.15 -18.02
C ASP A 70 -12.25 0.82 -16.84
N THR A 71 -11.50 1.82 -16.35
CA THR A 71 -10.65 1.67 -15.16
C THR A 71 -11.39 1.99 -13.85
N GLY A 72 -12.71 2.23 -13.91
CA GLY A 72 -13.48 2.67 -12.74
C GLY A 72 -13.03 4.02 -12.19
N GLY A 73 -12.40 4.87 -13.02
CA GLY A 73 -11.84 6.16 -12.64
C GLY A 73 -10.45 6.09 -12.01
N GLN A 74 -9.83 4.91 -11.94
CA GLN A 74 -8.45 4.76 -11.49
C GLN A 74 -7.48 5.23 -12.58
N ALA A 75 -6.49 6.03 -12.19
CA ALA A 75 -5.45 6.49 -13.09
C ALA A 75 -4.40 5.38 -13.29
N LEU A 76 -4.32 4.85 -14.51
CA LEU A 76 -3.33 3.85 -14.93
C LEU A 76 -2.37 4.48 -15.94
N PRO A 77 -1.15 3.91 -16.13
CA PRO A 77 -0.26 4.34 -17.19
C PRO A 77 -0.98 4.38 -18.54
N LYS A 78 -0.74 5.42 -19.33
CA LYS A 78 -1.39 5.64 -20.63
C LYS A 78 -1.11 4.45 -21.56
N PRO A 79 -2.15 3.75 -22.03
CA PRO A 79 -1.98 2.53 -22.80
C PRO A 79 -1.14 2.74 -24.06
N GLY A 80 -0.18 1.84 -24.32
CA GLY A 80 0.66 1.85 -25.51
C GLY A 80 1.70 2.98 -25.56
N VAL A 81 1.88 3.73 -24.47
CA VAL A 81 2.91 4.77 -24.35
C VAL A 81 3.98 4.31 -23.37
N PHE A 82 5.14 3.96 -23.88
CA PHE A 82 6.29 3.57 -23.09
C PHE A 82 7.44 4.55 -23.34
N LEU A 83 8.18 4.89 -22.29
CA LEU A 83 9.28 5.86 -22.38
C LEU A 83 10.59 5.20 -22.80
N ILE A 84 10.74 3.91 -22.54
CA ILE A 84 11.95 3.14 -22.79
C ILE A 84 11.60 1.92 -23.65
N ASP A 85 12.10 1.85 -24.85
CA ASP A 85 12.00 0.67 -25.71
C ASP A 85 13.12 -0.34 -25.44
N ASP A 86 14.32 0.15 -25.11
CA ASP A 86 15.53 -0.61 -24.81
C ASP A 86 16.11 -0.14 -23.48
N ILE A 87 16.19 -1.05 -22.48
CA ILE A 87 16.66 -0.72 -21.13
C ILE A 87 18.05 -0.06 -21.13
N ARG A 88 18.93 -0.35 -22.08
CA ARG A 88 20.27 0.25 -22.19
C ARG A 88 20.24 1.76 -22.32
N ASN A 89 19.11 2.34 -22.74
CA ASN A 89 18.94 3.78 -22.95
C ASN A 89 18.32 4.49 -21.72
N TRP A 90 18.06 3.79 -20.62
CA TRP A 90 17.35 4.35 -19.46
C TRP A 90 18.04 5.62 -18.91
N ARG A 91 19.38 5.67 -18.95
CA ARG A 91 20.15 6.81 -18.41
C ARG A 91 19.89 8.13 -19.14
N ASP A 92 19.47 8.10 -20.40
CA ASP A 92 19.14 9.28 -21.19
C ASP A 92 17.71 9.79 -20.87
N ILE A 93 16.82 8.90 -20.43
CA ILE A 93 15.39 9.11 -20.28
C ILE A 93 15.00 9.35 -18.83
N VAL A 94 15.44 8.47 -17.91
CA VAL A 94 15.08 8.53 -16.50
C VAL A 94 15.96 9.54 -15.78
N LYS A 95 15.34 10.61 -15.27
CA LYS A 95 16.03 11.66 -14.52
C LYS A 95 15.35 11.86 -13.17
N ALA A 96 16.09 11.68 -12.10
CA ALA A 96 15.63 12.00 -10.76
C ALA A 96 15.36 13.51 -10.62
N PRO A 97 14.29 13.91 -9.93
CA PRO A 97 14.04 15.30 -9.62
C PRO A 97 15.20 15.93 -8.83
N ASP A 98 15.50 17.19 -9.11
CA ASP A 98 16.48 17.95 -8.33
C ASP A 98 15.94 18.30 -6.97
N LEU A 99 16.63 17.88 -5.91
CA LEU A 99 16.28 18.12 -4.52
C LEU A 99 17.04 19.30 -3.89
N SER A 100 18.00 19.90 -4.61
CA SER A 100 18.94 20.89 -4.06
C SER A 100 18.28 22.21 -3.65
N HIS A 101 17.15 22.53 -4.23
CA HIS A 101 16.41 23.79 -3.99
C HIS A 101 15.34 23.66 -2.89
N ILE A 102 15.17 22.48 -2.27
CA ILE A 102 14.09 22.23 -1.32
C ILE A 102 14.50 22.64 0.08
N ASP A 103 13.75 23.57 0.68
CA ASP A 103 13.75 23.80 2.11
C ASP A 103 12.90 22.75 2.81
N TRP A 104 13.54 21.68 3.25
CA TRP A 104 12.88 20.51 3.86
C TRP A 104 12.18 20.83 5.19
N ASP A 105 12.66 21.80 5.96
CA ASP A 105 12.03 22.20 7.22
C ASP A 105 10.73 22.97 6.95
N ALA A 106 10.77 23.92 6.02
CA ALA A 106 9.57 24.65 5.59
C ALA A 106 8.55 23.71 4.92
N LEU A 107 9.01 22.78 4.09
CA LEU A 107 8.17 21.79 3.42
C LEU A 107 7.47 20.88 4.43
N ALA A 108 8.22 20.27 5.35
CA ALA A 108 7.67 19.39 6.37
C ALA A 108 6.64 20.13 7.24
N LYS A 109 6.94 21.38 7.64
CA LYS A 109 5.99 22.21 8.38
C LYS A 109 4.69 22.40 7.59
N LYS A 110 4.79 22.79 6.31
CA LYS A 110 3.62 22.96 5.42
C LYS A 110 2.79 21.68 5.31
N ASP A 111 3.43 20.53 5.10
CA ASP A 111 2.74 19.26 4.92
C ASP A 111 2.06 18.81 6.22
N ILE A 112 2.69 19.02 7.36
CA ILE A 112 2.11 18.72 8.67
C ILE A 112 0.94 19.66 8.99
N ASP A 113 1.06 20.96 8.72
CA ASP A 113 0.00 21.94 8.94
C ASP A 113 -1.22 21.68 8.04
N ASN A 114 -1.03 21.05 6.89
CA ASN A 114 -2.10 20.67 5.95
C ASN A 114 -2.77 19.33 6.26
N MET A 115 -2.35 18.62 7.30
CA MET A 115 -3.04 17.38 7.70
C MET A 115 -4.49 17.68 8.10
N THR A 116 -5.41 16.87 7.59
CA THR A 116 -6.86 17.01 7.85
C THR A 116 -7.36 16.16 9.02
N TYR A 117 -6.45 15.48 9.72
CA TYR A 117 -6.77 14.59 10.84
C TYR A 117 -5.89 14.87 12.06
N ASP A 118 -6.41 14.54 13.24
CA ASP A 118 -5.68 14.65 14.51
C ASP A 118 -4.76 13.44 14.71
N ARG A 119 -3.47 13.64 14.59
CA ARG A 119 -2.43 12.62 14.78
C ARG A 119 -2.36 12.03 16.21
N THR A 120 -3.01 12.65 17.19
CA THR A 120 -3.12 12.05 18.53
C THR A 120 -4.13 10.90 18.55
N GLN A 121 -5.04 10.89 17.57
CA GLN A 121 -6.12 9.90 17.42
C GLN A 121 -5.92 8.97 16.21
N VAL A 122 -5.09 9.38 15.23
CA VAL A 122 -4.90 8.69 13.95
C VAL A 122 -3.45 8.24 13.82
N ALA A 123 -3.20 6.97 13.49
CA ALA A 123 -1.88 6.45 13.15
C ALA A 123 -1.44 7.01 11.79
N VAL A 124 -0.19 7.40 11.66
CA VAL A 124 0.33 8.07 10.46
C VAL A 124 1.27 7.15 9.70
N THR A 125 0.94 6.88 8.42
CA THR A 125 1.81 6.14 7.52
C THR A 125 2.59 7.09 6.62
N GLY A 126 3.80 6.71 6.26
CA GLY A 126 4.60 7.43 5.27
C GLY A 126 5.54 6.51 4.52
N SER A 127 5.94 6.92 3.32
CA SER A 127 6.83 6.17 2.44
C SER A 127 7.89 7.08 1.83
N GLY A 128 9.07 6.53 1.63
CA GLY A 128 10.17 7.22 0.92
C GLY A 128 10.87 6.35 -0.11
N GLY A 129 10.28 5.21 -0.50
CA GLY A 129 10.89 4.29 -1.48
C GLY A 129 9.97 3.17 -1.93
N GLY A 130 10.48 2.27 -2.77
CA GLY A 130 9.75 1.12 -3.31
C GLY A 130 9.24 1.34 -4.74
N GLY A 131 8.43 0.39 -5.23
CA GLY A 131 7.86 0.43 -6.57
C GLY A 131 8.84 0.08 -7.69
N TYR A 132 9.87 -0.70 -7.42
CA TYR A 132 10.91 -1.05 -8.39
C TYR A 132 10.35 -1.78 -9.59
N PHE A 133 9.60 -2.86 -9.36
CA PHE A 133 8.98 -3.62 -10.44
C PHE A 133 7.96 -2.77 -11.19
N LEU A 134 7.02 -2.16 -10.47
CA LEU A 134 5.92 -1.44 -11.11
C LEU A 134 6.42 -0.23 -11.92
N ASN A 135 7.36 0.55 -11.38
CA ASN A 135 7.97 1.67 -12.13
C ASN A 135 8.70 1.18 -13.38
N HIS A 136 9.40 0.05 -13.29
CA HIS A 136 10.08 -0.55 -14.45
C HIS A 136 9.06 -0.93 -15.53
N MET A 137 7.98 -1.64 -15.17
CA MET A 137 6.92 -2.01 -16.11
C MET A 137 6.19 -0.79 -16.68
N ASN A 138 6.01 0.26 -15.89
CA ASN A 138 5.37 1.50 -16.33
C ASN A 138 6.22 2.25 -17.37
N LEU A 139 7.55 2.16 -17.28
CA LEU A 139 8.48 2.78 -18.23
C LEU A 139 8.59 2.01 -19.54
N MET A 140 8.57 0.66 -19.51
CA MET A 140 8.89 -0.20 -20.65
C MET A 140 7.72 -1.01 -21.19
N GLY A 141 6.61 -1.08 -20.44
CA GLY A 141 5.56 -2.08 -20.64
C GLY A 141 5.98 -3.47 -20.15
N PHE A 142 4.99 -4.33 -19.92
CA PHE A 142 5.24 -5.66 -19.33
C PHE A 142 6.11 -6.56 -20.21
N SER A 143 5.91 -6.56 -21.54
CA SER A 143 6.67 -7.44 -22.43
C SER A 143 8.15 -7.11 -22.42
N ASN A 144 8.52 -5.87 -22.73
CA ASN A 144 9.93 -5.45 -22.79
C ASN A 144 10.55 -5.42 -21.39
N GLY A 145 9.81 -4.95 -20.39
CA GLY A 145 10.27 -4.92 -19.01
C GLY A 145 10.58 -6.30 -18.45
N LEU A 146 9.74 -7.30 -18.69
CA LEU A 146 10.01 -8.68 -18.25
C LEU A 146 11.17 -9.33 -19.01
N MET A 147 11.28 -9.07 -20.32
CA MET A 147 12.41 -9.58 -21.12
C MET A 147 13.74 -9.00 -20.66
N SER A 148 13.77 -7.74 -20.26
CA SER A 148 15.02 -7.06 -19.86
C SER A 148 15.70 -7.70 -18.63
N TYR A 149 14.96 -8.36 -17.73
CA TYR A 149 15.55 -9.11 -16.62
C TYR A 149 16.46 -10.26 -17.09
N TYR A 150 16.19 -10.82 -18.27
CA TYR A 150 16.95 -11.93 -18.83
C TYR A 150 18.01 -11.44 -19.83
N GLU A 151 17.70 -10.42 -20.61
CA GLU A 151 18.57 -9.93 -21.69
C GLU A 151 19.63 -8.96 -21.18
N GLU A 152 19.27 -8.09 -20.22
CA GLU A 152 20.13 -7.01 -19.73
C GLU A 152 20.03 -6.85 -18.19
N PRO A 153 20.29 -7.93 -17.40
CA PRO A 153 20.09 -7.92 -15.95
C PRO A 153 20.92 -6.86 -15.22
N ASP A 154 22.11 -6.54 -15.73
CA ASP A 154 22.98 -5.53 -15.13
C ASP A 154 22.42 -4.11 -15.32
N GLU A 155 21.76 -3.83 -16.44
CA GLU A 155 21.10 -2.54 -16.67
C GLU A 155 19.85 -2.38 -15.81
N VAL A 156 19.09 -3.46 -15.59
CA VAL A 156 17.96 -3.45 -14.64
C VAL A 156 18.45 -3.13 -13.22
N LYS A 157 19.50 -3.81 -12.76
CA LYS A 157 20.09 -3.55 -11.44
C LYS A 157 20.64 -2.13 -11.33
N ALA A 158 21.26 -1.59 -12.40
CA ALA A 158 21.77 -0.22 -12.42
C ALA A 158 20.64 0.83 -12.36
N LEU A 159 19.50 0.59 -13.02
CA LEU A 159 18.32 1.44 -12.93
C LEU A 159 17.74 1.40 -11.51
N TYR A 160 17.64 0.22 -10.89
CA TYR A 160 17.15 0.07 -9.53
C TYR A 160 18.08 0.72 -8.50
N GLN A 161 19.38 0.61 -8.69
CA GLN A 161 20.37 1.32 -7.86
C GLN A 161 20.20 2.84 -7.98
N TYR A 162 19.96 3.36 -9.17
CA TYR A 162 19.70 4.78 -9.38
C TYR A 162 18.45 5.28 -8.64
N TRP A 163 17.36 4.51 -8.66
CA TRP A 163 16.16 4.83 -7.87
C TRP A 163 16.41 4.72 -6.37
N HIS A 164 17.10 3.67 -5.94
CA HIS A 164 17.48 3.50 -4.53
C HIS A 164 18.31 4.67 -4.00
N ASP A 165 19.31 5.11 -4.76
CA ASP A 165 20.14 6.26 -4.38
C ASP A 165 19.28 7.52 -4.20
N TYR A 166 18.35 7.75 -5.09
CA TYR A 166 17.40 8.85 -4.98
C TYR A 166 16.48 8.72 -3.75
N TYR A 167 15.88 7.55 -3.53
CA TYR A 167 15.04 7.31 -2.35
C TYR A 167 15.82 7.44 -1.05
N THR A 168 17.09 7.06 -1.03
CA THR A 168 17.97 7.25 0.11
C THR A 168 18.15 8.73 0.44
N LEU A 169 18.34 9.59 -0.57
CA LEU A 169 18.41 11.04 -0.38
C LEU A 169 17.09 11.60 0.17
N VAL A 170 15.96 11.19 -0.38
CA VAL A 170 14.64 11.60 0.11
C VAL A 170 14.42 11.15 1.55
N ASN A 171 14.70 9.89 1.88
CA ASN A 171 14.52 9.33 3.21
C ASN A 171 15.40 10.01 4.28
N LYS A 172 16.61 10.40 3.91
CA LYS A 172 17.50 11.15 4.81
C LYS A 172 16.88 12.45 5.29
N GLU A 173 16.12 13.13 4.43
CA GLU A 173 15.44 14.38 4.75
C GLU A 173 14.04 14.16 5.35
N PHE A 174 13.30 13.17 4.83
CA PHE A 174 11.94 12.85 5.24
C PHE A 174 11.86 12.28 6.66
N MET A 175 12.62 11.22 6.93
CA MET A 175 12.51 10.45 8.17
C MET A 175 12.71 11.28 9.47
N PRO A 176 13.61 12.26 9.55
CA PRO A 176 13.76 13.05 10.79
C PRO A 176 12.69 14.13 10.97
N ARG A 177 11.97 14.52 9.90
CA ARG A 177 11.06 15.68 9.91
C ARG A 177 9.59 15.31 9.94
N TYR A 178 9.23 14.16 9.38
CA TYR A 178 7.85 13.74 9.26
C TYR A 178 7.46 12.79 10.40
N PRO A 179 6.41 13.13 11.19
CA PRO A 179 6.02 12.35 12.36
C PRO A 179 5.17 11.14 11.98
N ILE A 180 5.75 10.21 11.23
CA ILE A 180 5.11 8.95 10.85
C ILE A 180 5.25 7.90 11.94
N ASP A 181 4.26 7.03 12.05
CA ASP A 181 4.22 5.90 12.99
C ASP A 181 4.55 4.58 12.30
N ILE A 182 4.26 4.49 11.00
CA ILE A 182 4.39 3.28 10.18
C ILE A 182 5.09 3.66 8.89
N TYR A 183 6.17 2.95 8.58
CA TYR A 183 6.84 3.11 7.29
C TYR A 183 6.22 2.16 6.26
N THR A 184 5.87 2.67 5.08
CA THR A 184 5.29 1.86 4.02
C THR A 184 6.27 1.69 2.86
N VAL A 185 6.37 0.46 2.37
CA VAL A 185 7.01 0.13 1.10
C VAL A 185 6.01 -0.64 0.25
N GLY A 186 6.17 -0.61 -1.05
CA GLY A 186 5.24 -1.32 -1.91
C GLY A 186 5.83 -1.62 -3.26
N ASP A 187 5.27 -2.66 -3.86
CA ASP A 187 5.48 -2.99 -5.25
C ASP A 187 4.40 -3.99 -5.70
N ASP A 188 3.83 -3.82 -6.88
CA ASP A 188 2.78 -4.69 -7.39
C ASP A 188 3.34 -5.62 -8.47
N TYR A 189 4.04 -6.68 -8.06
CA TYR A 189 4.66 -7.66 -8.97
C TYR A 189 3.87 -8.95 -9.16
N ALA A 190 2.59 -8.98 -8.80
CA ALA A 190 1.77 -10.19 -8.91
C ALA A 190 0.40 -9.91 -9.54
N THR A 191 -0.10 -10.93 -10.26
CA THR A 191 -1.50 -11.02 -10.67
C THR A 191 -2.33 -11.71 -9.58
N ALA A 192 -3.64 -11.83 -9.79
CA ALA A 192 -4.51 -12.63 -8.92
C ALA A 192 -4.15 -14.14 -8.91
N LEU A 193 -3.44 -14.64 -9.90
CA LEU A 193 -3.13 -16.08 -10.07
C LEU A 193 -1.68 -16.42 -9.73
N THR A 194 -0.74 -15.53 -10.06
CA THR A 194 0.70 -15.80 -9.93
C THR A 194 1.50 -14.49 -9.95
N PRO A 195 2.68 -14.44 -9.35
CA PRO A 195 3.63 -13.36 -9.59
C PRO A 195 4.07 -13.27 -11.07
N PHE A 196 4.45 -12.09 -11.52
CA PHE A 196 5.07 -11.86 -12.83
C PHE A 196 6.53 -12.32 -12.87
N ILE A 197 7.20 -12.32 -11.73
CA ILE A 197 8.59 -12.75 -11.54
C ILE A 197 8.65 -13.85 -10.48
N SER A 198 9.64 -14.74 -10.61
CA SER A 198 9.82 -15.81 -9.61
C SER A 198 10.31 -15.24 -8.25
N PRO A 199 10.15 -16.00 -7.13
CA PRO A 199 10.74 -15.62 -5.86
C PRO A 199 12.26 -15.42 -5.92
N GLU A 200 12.96 -16.18 -6.76
CA GLU A 200 14.42 -16.03 -6.98
C GLU A 200 14.72 -14.69 -7.65
N MET A 201 13.97 -14.30 -8.68
CA MET A 201 14.11 -12.98 -9.31
C MET A 201 13.77 -11.86 -8.33
N TYR A 202 12.74 -12.01 -7.51
CA TYR A 202 12.43 -11.04 -6.46
C TYR A 202 13.62 -10.86 -5.50
N ARG A 203 14.24 -11.97 -5.04
CA ARG A 203 15.41 -11.95 -4.16
C ARG A 203 16.66 -11.35 -4.82
N GLU A 204 16.81 -11.55 -6.12
CA GLU A 204 17.94 -11.02 -6.87
C GLU A 204 17.81 -9.53 -7.20
N PHE A 205 16.64 -9.10 -7.68
CA PHE A 205 16.48 -7.78 -8.28
C PHE A 205 15.80 -6.75 -7.36
N ILE A 206 14.90 -7.15 -6.45
CA ILE A 206 14.06 -6.22 -5.69
C ILE A 206 14.39 -6.21 -4.21
N LYS A 207 14.43 -7.38 -3.57
CA LYS A 207 14.65 -7.51 -2.12
C LYS A 207 15.87 -6.74 -1.61
N PRO A 208 17.05 -6.71 -2.29
CA PRO A 208 18.21 -5.98 -1.80
C PRO A 208 17.94 -4.49 -1.60
N PHE A 209 17.26 -3.86 -2.55
CA PHE A 209 16.95 -2.44 -2.52
C PHE A 209 15.90 -2.10 -1.45
N ILE A 210 14.80 -2.86 -1.39
CA ILE A 210 13.77 -2.65 -0.34
C ILE A 210 14.34 -2.88 1.06
N THR A 211 15.27 -3.84 1.20
CA THR A 211 15.97 -4.07 2.47
C THR A 211 16.73 -2.82 2.93
N GLU A 212 17.40 -2.14 2.04
CA GLU A 212 18.13 -0.92 2.36
C GLU A 212 17.19 0.29 2.56
N ASP A 213 16.14 0.43 1.72
CA ASP A 213 15.14 1.51 1.86
C ASP A 213 14.43 1.47 3.22
N THR A 214 14.24 0.28 3.78
CA THR A 214 13.58 0.09 5.09
C THR A 214 14.54 0.22 6.28
N ARG A 215 15.85 0.33 6.06
CA ARG A 215 16.85 0.33 7.13
C ARG A 215 16.60 1.41 8.19
N ALA A 216 16.35 2.65 7.77
CA ALA A 216 16.11 3.76 8.68
C ALA A 216 14.86 3.57 9.56
N ALA A 217 13.83 2.89 9.03
CA ALA A 217 12.63 2.54 9.79
C ALA A 217 12.94 1.42 10.82
N ARG A 218 13.68 0.38 10.41
CA ARG A 218 14.11 -0.71 11.32
C ARG A 218 14.96 -0.19 12.48
N GLU A 219 15.94 0.67 12.20
CA GLU A 219 16.82 1.27 13.23
C GLU A 219 16.04 2.08 14.26
N ARG A 220 14.87 2.60 13.88
CA ARG A 220 13.95 3.33 14.77
C ARG A 220 12.91 2.43 15.43
N GLY A 221 12.90 1.11 15.15
CA GLY A 221 11.90 0.18 15.65
C GLY A 221 10.49 0.45 15.14
N MET A 222 10.35 1.08 13.97
CA MET A 222 9.04 1.38 13.38
C MET A 222 8.45 0.13 12.72
N PRO A 223 7.12 -0.08 12.84
CA PRO A 223 6.42 -1.04 11.99
C PRO A 223 6.62 -0.74 10.51
N ILE A 224 6.81 -1.80 9.71
CA ILE A 224 6.96 -1.70 8.26
C ILE A 224 5.80 -2.43 7.61
N MET A 225 5.08 -1.73 6.75
CA MET A 225 3.94 -2.24 6.02
C MET A 225 4.30 -2.43 4.54
N MET A 226 4.16 -3.65 4.04
CA MET A 226 4.25 -3.96 2.63
C MET A 226 2.91 -3.74 1.94
N HIS A 227 2.90 -2.95 0.86
CA HIS A 227 1.82 -2.92 -0.10
C HIS A 227 2.19 -3.79 -1.30
N ASN A 228 1.46 -4.87 -1.51
CA ASN A 228 1.59 -5.68 -2.71
C ASN A 228 0.27 -6.38 -3.02
N CYS A 229 -0.29 -6.10 -4.19
CA CYS A 229 -1.49 -6.75 -4.69
C CYS A 229 -1.17 -8.13 -5.29
N GLY A 230 -2.20 -8.96 -5.44
CA GLY A 230 -2.10 -10.24 -6.12
C GLY A 230 -1.69 -11.41 -5.24
N ARG A 231 -1.35 -12.52 -5.91
CA ARG A 231 -0.89 -13.75 -5.27
C ARG A 231 0.62 -13.72 -5.09
N CYS A 232 1.07 -13.37 -3.90
CA CYS A 232 2.48 -13.16 -3.55
C CYS A 232 2.90 -13.83 -2.22
N GLU A 233 2.13 -14.82 -1.76
CA GLU A 233 2.38 -15.55 -0.50
C GLU A 233 3.80 -16.14 -0.40
N ASP A 234 4.40 -16.51 -1.54
CA ASP A 234 5.73 -17.12 -1.61
C ASP A 234 6.87 -16.15 -1.20
N THR A 235 6.60 -14.86 -1.11
CA THR A 235 7.58 -13.83 -0.73
C THR A 235 7.32 -13.21 0.65
N VAL A 236 6.31 -13.67 1.39
CA VAL A 236 5.98 -13.13 2.73
C VAL A 236 7.17 -13.27 3.69
N GLU A 237 7.89 -14.38 3.66
CA GLU A 237 9.06 -14.57 4.51
C GLU A 237 10.22 -13.66 4.10
N ASP A 238 10.41 -13.42 2.82
CA ASP A 238 11.39 -12.45 2.33
C ASP A 238 11.09 -11.04 2.83
N TRP A 239 9.80 -10.67 2.95
CA TRP A 239 9.42 -9.40 3.56
C TRP A 239 9.70 -9.35 5.07
N MET A 240 9.45 -10.44 5.76
CA MET A 240 9.74 -10.54 7.20
C MET A 240 11.26 -10.44 7.48
N ASP A 241 12.10 -10.94 6.58
CA ASP A 241 13.57 -10.86 6.72
C ASP A 241 14.08 -9.42 6.80
N PHE A 242 13.47 -8.48 6.06
CA PHE A 242 13.81 -7.06 6.17
C PHE A 242 12.94 -6.28 7.17
N GLY A 243 12.26 -6.99 8.08
CA GLY A 243 11.51 -6.39 9.18
C GLY A 243 10.10 -5.95 8.87
N CYS A 244 9.57 -6.28 7.69
CA CYS A 244 8.16 -6.09 7.39
C CYS A 244 7.31 -6.94 8.33
N ASN A 245 6.29 -6.34 8.95
CA ASN A 245 5.42 -7.01 9.90
C ASN A 245 3.93 -6.87 9.57
N SER A 246 3.59 -6.26 8.43
CA SER A 246 2.22 -6.15 7.98
C SER A 246 2.11 -6.10 6.45
N TRP A 247 1.02 -6.63 5.93
CA TRP A 247 0.74 -6.72 4.50
C TRP A 247 -0.63 -6.17 4.14
N ASN A 248 -0.67 -5.30 3.13
CA ASN A 248 -1.87 -4.68 2.61
C ASN A 248 -1.80 -4.53 1.07
N PRO A 249 -2.85 -4.84 0.33
CA PRO A 249 -3.99 -5.66 0.77
C PRO A 249 -3.62 -7.15 0.82
N ALA A 250 -3.90 -7.81 1.94
CA ALA A 250 -3.83 -9.26 2.01
C ALA A 250 -5.04 -9.84 1.27
N GLN A 251 -4.86 -10.21 -0.01
CA GLN A 251 -5.95 -10.64 -0.89
C GLN A 251 -6.19 -12.15 -0.80
N ILE A 252 -7.45 -12.56 -0.91
CA ILE A 252 -7.92 -13.96 -0.69
C ILE A 252 -7.40 -14.97 -1.71
N THR A 253 -6.71 -14.53 -2.75
CA THR A 253 -6.02 -15.42 -3.71
C THR A 253 -4.78 -16.11 -3.10
N ASN A 254 -4.43 -15.77 -1.86
CA ASN A 254 -3.33 -16.31 -1.07
C ASN A 254 -3.85 -17.22 0.06
N ASP A 255 -3.02 -18.12 0.57
CA ASP A 255 -3.33 -18.92 1.77
C ASP A 255 -3.20 -18.07 3.05
N LEU A 256 -4.12 -17.13 3.24
CA LEU A 256 -4.09 -16.20 4.37
C LEU A 256 -4.29 -16.89 5.72
N GLU A 257 -5.08 -17.97 5.78
CA GLU A 257 -5.27 -18.75 7.00
C GLU A 257 -3.98 -19.50 7.37
N GLY A 258 -3.28 -20.07 6.37
CA GLY A 258 -1.96 -20.67 6.56
C GLY A 258 -0.92 -19.67 7.05
N ILE A 259 -0.87 -18.47 6.44
CA ILE A 259 0.00 -17.39 6.87
C ILE A 259 -0.31 -16.97 8.32
N LYS A 260 -1.60 -16.76 8.64
CA LYS A 260 -2.05 -16.43 10.00
C LYS A 260 -1.65 -17.51 11.01
N LYS A 261 -1.86 -18.77 10.67
CA LYS A 261 -1.50 -19.91 11.53
C LYS A 261 0.02 -19.99 11.76
N LYS A 262 0.83 -19.73 10.71
CA LYS A 262 2.29 -19.84 10.76
C LYS A 262 2.94 -18.68 11.51
N HIS A 263 2.49 -17.46 11.26
CA HIS A 263 3.17 -16.25 11.72
C HIS A 263 2.45 -15.53 12.86
N GLY A 264 1.15 -15.81 13.08
CA GLY A 264 0.36 -15.17 14.15
C GLY A 264 0.36 -13.66 14.02
N ASN A 265 0.76 -12.96 15.10
CA ASN A 265 0.82 -11.50 15.15
C ASN A 265 2.15 -10.91 14.67
N LYS A 266 3.05 -11.75 14.14
CA LYS A 266 4.31 -11.29 13.53
C LYS A 266 4.11 -10.79 12.11
N MET A 267 3.07 -11.27 11.43
CA MET A 267 2.61 -10.78 10.13
C MET A 267 1.15 -10.37 10.24
N ILE A 268 0.91 -9.06 10.33
CA ILE A 268 -0.44 -8.50 10.42
C ILE A 268 -1.06 -8.47 9.02
N LEU A 269 -2.19 -9.12 8.87
CA LEU A 269 -2.94 -9.16 7.62
C LEU A 269 -3.95 -8.00 7.59
N ILE A 270 -3.85 -7.15 6.56
CA ILE A 270 -4.74 -6.01 6.36
C ILE A 270 -5.61 -6.27 5.14
N GLY A 271 -6.91 -6.45 5.33
CA GLY A 271 -7.85 -6.79 4.26
C GLY A 271 -8.50 -8.14 4.46
N CYS A 272 -7.94 -9.18 3.91
CA CYS A 272 -8.51 -10.54 3.85
C CYS A 272 -9.92 -10.55 3.21
N TRP A 273 -10.15 -9.61 2.29
CA TRP A 273 -11.43 -9.26 1.72
C TRP A 273 -11.51 -9.62 0.24
N ASP A 274 -12.64 -10.22 -0.17
CA ASP A 274 -12.91 -10.56 -1.56
C ASP A 274 -13.59 -9.39 -2.29
N SER A 275 -12.80 -8.41 -2.73
CA SER A 275 -13.33 -7.28 -3.50
C SER A 275 -13.81 -7.63 -4.92
N SER A 276 -13.38 -8.75 -5.46
CA SER A 276 -13.69 -9.20 -6.83
C SER A 276 -14.85 -10.22 -6.86
N GLY A 277 -15.20 -10.79 -5.72
CA GLY A 277 -16.28 -11.74 -5.59
C GLY A 277 -17.67 -11.10 -5.42
N PRO A 278 -18.67 -11.89 -5.01
CA PRO A 278 -20.07 -11.46 -4.95
C PRO A 278 -20.33 -10.21 -4.12
N VAL A 279 -19.53 -9.92 -3.09
CA VAL A 279 -19.65 -8.70 -2.29
C VAL A 279 -19.19 -7.44 -3.02
N GLY A 280 -18.41 -7.60 -4.08
CA GLY A 280 -18.00 -6.53 -5.00
C GLY A 280 -19.04 -6.21 -6.09
N TRP A 281 -20.01 -7.08 -6.34
CA TRP A 281 -20.96 -6.94 -7.43
C TRP A 281 -22.17 -6.07 -7.05
N ASP A 282 -22.82 -5.47 -8.05
CA ASP A 282 -24.03 -4.67 -7.85
C ASP A 282 -25.23 -5.48 -7.34
N SER A 283 -25.22 -6.77 -7.62
CA SER A 283 -26.22 -7.73 -7.11
C SER A 283 -25.98 -8.18 -5.67
N CYS A 284 -24.97 -7.66 -4.99
CA CYS A 284 -24.70 -7.98 -3.59
C CYS A 284 -25.90 -7.62 -2.71
N THR A 285 -26.36 -8.57 -1.90
CA THR A 285 -27.43 -8.33 -0.91
C THR A 285 -26.84 -7.89 0.42
N GLU A 286 -27.67 -7.25 1.26
CA GLU A 286 -27.27 -6.87 2.62
C GLU A 286 -26.84 -8.09 3.45
N GLU A 287 -27.57 -9.20 3.36
CA GLU A 287 -27.26 -10.43 4.07
C GLU A 287 -25.88 -10.99 3.67
N LEU A 288 -25.59 -11.01 2.37
CA LEU A 288 -24.30 -11.46 1.85
C LEU A 288 -23.16 -10.57 2.36
N MET A 289 -23.32 -9.25 2.29
CA MET A 289 -22.32 -8.29 2.77
C MET A 289 -22.03 -8.48 4.26
N ARG A 290 -23.08 -8.58 5.07
CA ARG A 290 -22.96 -8.78 6.53
C ARG A 290 -22.32 -10.12 6.87
N SER A 291 -22.67 -11.17 6.15
CA SER A 291 -22.05 -12.51 6.35
C SER A 291 -20.58 -12.52 6.03
N GLU A 292 -20.14 -11.79 4.99
CA GLU A 292 -18.74 -11.69 4.64
C GLU A 292 -17.93 -10.88 5.67
N VAL A 293 -18.46 -9.75 6.15
CA VAL A 293 -17.83 -9.01 7.26
C VAL A 293 -17.64 -9.91 8.48
N LYS A 294 -18.71 -10.67 8.83
CA LYS A 294 -18.66 -11.63 9.94
C LYS A 294 -17.58 -12.68 9.71
N ARG A 295 -17.55 -13.31 8.53
CA ARG A 295 -16.57 -14.34 8.17
C ARG A 295 -15.14 -13.84 8.36
N VAL A 296 -14.83 -12.68 7.79
CA VAL A 296 -13.49 -12.10 7.85
C VAL A 296 -13.07 -11.80 9.29
N ILE A 297 -13.94 -11.18 10.08
CA ILE A 297 -13.65 -10.86 11.48
C ILE A 297 -13.46 -12.14 12.30
N ASP A 298 -14.38 -13.12 12.19
CA ASP A 298 -14.35 -14.36 12.98
C ASP A 298 -13.12 -15.22 12.63
N THR A 299 -12.66 -15.18 11.35
CA THR A 299 -11.51 -15.96 10.89
C THR A 299 -10.19 -15.32 11.29
N PHE A 300 -10.02 -14.02 11.07
CA PHE A 300 -8.71 -13.40 11.13
C PHE A 300 -8.44 -12.56 12.39
N ALA A 301 -9.47 -12.08 13.09
CA ALA A 301 -9.26 -11.21 14.23
C ALA A 301 -8.89 -11.92 15.55
N PRO A 302 -9.32 -13.18 15.85
CA PRO A 302 -8.97 -13.84 17.10
C PRO A 302 -7.47 -13.85 17.36
N GLY A 303 -7.08 -13.43 18.56
CA GLY A 303 -5.66 -13.35 18.96
C GLY A 303 -4.89 -12.15 18.44
N GLY A 304 -5.51 -11.21 17.70
CA GLY A 304 -4.85 -10.06 17.09
C GLY A 304 -4.23 -10.35 15.71
N GLY A 305 -3.31 -9.51 15.23
CA GLY A 305 -2.62 -9.71 13.94
C GLY A 305 -3.52 -9.56 12.70
N PHE A 306 -4.61 -8.80 12.83
CA PHE A 306 -5.53 -8.51 11.75
C PHE A 306 -6.05 -7.08 11.84
N ILE A 307 -6.17 -6.43 10.67
CA ILE A 307 -6.78 -5.12 10.51
C ILE A 307 -7.82 -5.21 9.40
N PHE A 308 -9.05 -4.85 9.70
CA PHE A 308 -10.15 -4.90 8.74
C PHE A 308 -9.97 -3.83 7.65
N TRP A 309 -10.07 -4.27 6.41
CA TRP A 309 -10.17 -3.38 5.25
C TRP A 309 -11.07 -4.00 4.18
N GLY A 310 -12.34 -3.63 4.22
CA GLY A 310 -13.30 -3.99 3.18
C GLY A 310 -13.24 -2.95 2.06
N SER A 311 -12.62 -3.30 0.94
CA SER A 311 -12.57 -2.44 -0.23
C SER A 311 -13.77 -2.68 -1.15
N THR A 312 -14.36 -1.59 -1.62
CA THR A 312 -15.47 -1.61 -2.59
C THR A 312 -15.19 -0.54 -3.65
N TYR A 313 -15.30 -0.92 -4.91
CA TYR A 313 -14.95 -0.07 -6.04
C TYR A 313 -16.18 0.36 -6.83
N GLY A 314 -16.09 1.51 -7.50
CA GLY A 314 -17.11 2.05 -8.38
C GLY A 314 -17.34 3.56 -8.16
N PRO A 315 -18.19 4.19 -9.00
CA PRO A 315 -18.49 5.61 -8.87
C PRO A 315 -19.13 5.94 -7.51
N PRO A 316 -18.69 7.00 -6.83
CA PRO A 316 -19.14 7.31 -5.46
C PRO A 316 -20.63 7.63 -5.33
N THR A 317 -21.28 7.97 -6.45
CA THR A 317 -22.73 8.26 -6.52
C THR A 317 -23.58 7.04 -6.88
N HIS A 318 -22.94 5.89 -7.14
CA HIS A 318 -23.63 4.67 -7.55
C HIS A 318 -24.36 4.03 -6.38
N GLU A 319 -25.68 3.94 -6.44
CA GLU A 319 -26.54 3.49 -5.32
C GLU A 319 -26.17 2.09 -4.78
N PRO A 320 -25.92 1.05 -5.62
CA PRO A 320 -25.48 -0.25 -5.13
C PRO A 320 -24.16 -0.18 -4.35
N LEU A 321 -23.22 0.65 -4.76
CA LEU A 321 -21.96 0.87 -4.04
C LEU A 321 -22.19 1.53 -2.68
N ILE A 322 -23.04 2.55 -2.65
CA ILE A 322 -23.42 3.25 -1.41
C ILE A 322 -24.03 2.28 -0.40
N ASN A 323 -24.95 1.43 -0.85
CA ASN A 323 -25.60 0.44 -0.01
C ASN A 323 -24.59 -0.60 0.53
N ARG A 324 -23.73 -1.14 -0.32
CA ARG A 324 -22.65 -2.05 0.09
C ARG A 324 -21.75 -1.45 1.16
N ARG A 325 -21.33 -0.19 1.00
CA ARG A 325 -20.52 0.52 2.01
C ARG A 325 -21.25 0.72 3.33
N LYS A 326 -22.52 1.08 3.31
CA LYS A 326 -23.35 1.23 4.52
C LYS A 326 -23.48 -0.09 5.28
N TRP A 327 -23.82 -1.18 4.59
CA TRP A 327 -23.97 -2.50 5.20
C TRP A 327 -22.67 -3.02 5.79
N MET A 328 -21.58 -2.90 5.03
CA MET A 328 -20.24 -3.29 5.47
C MET A 328 -19.80 -2.52 6.71
N THR A 329 -19.92 -1.20 6.70
CA THR A 329 -19.50 -0.35 7.81
C THR A 329 -20.33 -0.60 9.05
N SER A 330 -21.67 -0.68 8.90
CA SER A 330 -22.58 -0.99 10.01
C SER A 330 -22.29 -2.34 10.67
N GLU A 331 -22.02 -3.39 9.88
CA GLU A 331 -21.71 -4.72 10.42
C GLU A 331 -20.33 -4.75 11.09
N TYR A 332 -19.31 -4.11 10.49
CA TYR A 332 -18.00 -3.97 11.13
C TYR A 332 -18.12 -3.28 12.49
N GLU A 333 -18.82 -2.16 12.58
CA GLU A 333 -19.00 -1.42 13.85
C GLU A 333 -19.73 -2.23 14.91
N ALA A 334 -20.71 -3.04 14.51
CA ALA A 334 -21.43 -3.92 15.43
C ALA A 334 -20.55 -5.04 16.01
N ARG A 335 -19.61 -5.56 15.19
CA ARG A 335 -18.83 -6.77 15.54
C ARG A 335 -17.41 -6.52 16.00
N ARG A 336 -16.88 -5.32 15.86
CA ARG A 336 -15.45 -5.04 16.11
C ARG A 336 -14.91 -5.48 17.47
N PHE A 337 -15.77 -5.63 18.48
CA PHE A 337 -15.39 -6.08 19.82
C PHE A 337 -15.52 -7.60 20.02
N ASP A 338 -16.25 -8.31 19.15
CA ASP A 338 -16.61 -9.72 19.40
C ASP A 338 -15.42 -10.66 19.56
N PRO A 339 -14.33 -10.53 18.76
CA PRO A 339 -13.18 -11.42 18.87
C PRO A 339 -12.39 -11.30 20.19
N TYR A 340 -12.62 -10.24 20.96
CA TYR A 340 -11.80 -9.89 22.14
C TYR A 340 -12.62 -9.83 23.45
N LYS A 341 -13.88 -10.36 23.42
CA LYS A 341 -14.75 -10.50 24.60
C LYS A 341 -14.38 -11.68 25.45
#